data_e35e5d7c048e91a73b7af9fd3f12490b
#
_entry.id   e35e5d7c048e91a73b7af9fd3f12490b
#
_cell.length_a   1.000
_cell.length_b   1.000
_cell.length_c   1.000
_cell.angle_alpha   90.00
_cell.angle_beta   90.00
_cell.angle_gamma   90.00
#
_symmetry.space_group_name_H-M   'P 1'
#
loop_
_entity.id
_entity.type
_entity.pdbx_description
1 polymer ?
#
loop_
_entity_poly.entity_id
_entity_poly.type
_entity_poly.pdbx_seq_one_letter_code
_entity_poly.pdbx_strand_id
1 'polypeptide(L)'
;MINRKAIGYITANYTCRTSSKLTECRPLAALPIFGRYRLIDFPLSNMMNAGIKTVGVVMPSNYRSLIDHMESGRDWMLDRKKGGLFLLPGNAFGASKRGMRFLLRDIIANKTLFQRSDKPYVVMCGCNII
;
A
#
# COMPACT_ATOMS: atom_id res chain seq x y z
N MET A 1 -16.85 -2.11 -13.74
CA MET A 1 -17.77 -2.43 -12.62
C MET A 1 -17.21 -1.84 -11.33
N ILE A 2 -17.97 -0.98 -10.66
CA ILE A 2 -17.50 -0.36 -9.41
C ILE A 2 -17.78 -1.30 -8.25
N ASN A 3 -16.73 -1.82 -7.63
CA ASN A 3 -16.88 -2.65 -6.44
C ASN A 3 -17.03 -1.77 -5.18
N ARG A 4 -18.26 -1.38 -4.88
CA ARG A 4 -18.58 -0.54 -3.72
C ARG A 4 -18.53 -1.30 -2.39
N LYS A 5 -18.39 -2.62 -2.43
CA LYS A 5 -18.45 -3.49 -1.25
C LYS A 5 -17.09 -3.84 -0.66
N ALA A 6 -16.00 -3.45 -1.32
CA ALA A 6 -14.66 -3.79 -0.89
C ALA A 6 -13.79 -2.57 -0.60
N ILE A 7 -12.89 -2.74 0.35
CA ILE A 7 -11.79 -1.82 0.61
C ILE A 7 -10.48 -2.49 0.24
N GLY A 8 -9.57 -1.74 -0.37
CA GLY A 8 -8.22 -2.20 -0.65
C GLY A 8 -7.28 -2.00 0.54
N TYR A 9 -6.40 -2.95 0.77
CA TYR A 9 -5.36 -2.87 1.79
C TYR A 9 -4.05 -3.36 1.20
N ILE A 10 -3.10 -2.45 1.01
CA ILE A 10 -1.80 -2.73 0.42
C ILE A 10 -0.72 -2.67 1.48
N THR A 11 0.05 -3.74 1.62
CA THR A 11 1.19 -3.79 2.53
C THR A 11 2.45 -3.37 1.79
N ALA A 12 2.97 -2.20 2.10
CA ALA A 12 4.18 -1.64 1.50
C ALA A 12 5.36 -1.61 2.48
N ASN A 13 5.18 -2.11 3.69
CA ASN A 13 6.13 -2.00 4.81
C ASN A 13 7.00 -3.23 5.03
N TYR A 14 7.09 -4.13 4.07
CA TYR A 14 8.00 -5.28 4.16
C TYR A 14 9.27 -5.07 3.34
N THR A 15 10.33 -5.75 3.74
CA THR A 15 11.62 -5.76 3.03
C THR A 15 11.90 -7.14 2.45
N CYS A 16 12.59 -7.18 1.32
CA CYS A 16 13.07 -8.42 0.75
C CYS A 16 14.36 -8.86 1.46
N ARG A 17 14.56 -10.18 1.63
CA ARG A 17 15.79 -10.74 2.22
C ARG A 17 17.04 -10.42 1.41
N THR A 18 16.90 -10.28 0.12
CA THR A 18 17.98 -9.84 -0.77
C THR A 18 18.08 -8.32 -0.67
N SER A 19 18.82 -7.84 0.29
CA SER A 19 19.17 -6.42 0.34
C SER A 19 20.07 -6.11 -0.84
N SER A 20 19.51 -5.47 -1.84
CA SER A 20 20.29 -4.86 -2.90
C SER A 20 20.59 -3.40 -2.53
N LYS A 21 21.64 -2.82 -3.07
CA LYS A 21 21.94 -1.40 -2.93
C LYS A 21 20.75 -0.50 -3.30
N LEU A 22 19.83 -1.01 -4.11
CA LEU A 22 18.63 -0.30 -4.54
C LEU A 22 17.60 -0.09 -3.42
N THR A 23 17.62 -0.93 -2.38
CA THR A 23 16.67 -0.87 -1.25
C THR A 23 17.26 -0.27 0.02
N GLU A 24 18.53 0.13 0.01
CA GLU A 24 19.19 0.74 1.18
C GLU A 24 18.56 2.09 1.55
N CYS A 25 18.24 2.90 0.55
CA CYS A 25 17.71 4.26 0.76
C CYS A 25 16.22 4.40 0.49
N ARG A 26 15.56 3.34 -0.01
CA ARG A 26 14.14 3.38 -0.37
C ARG A 26 13.45 2.06 -0.11
N PRO A 27 12.14 2.08 0.23
CA PRO A 27 11.39 0.84 0.41
C PRO A 27 11.23 0.08 -0.91
N LEU A 28 11.02 -1.23 -0.81
CA LEU A 28 10.80 -2.10 -1.96
C LEU A 28 9.63 -1.59 -2.85
N ALA A 29 8.56 -1.13 -2.22
CA ALA A 29 7.40 -0.57 -2.93
C ALA A 29 7.73 0.64 -3.81
N ALA A 30 8.80 1.38 -3.49
CA ALA A 30 9.24 2.55 -4.24
C ALA A 30 10.31 2.23 -5.29
N LEU A 31 10.62 0.95 -5.54
CA LEU A 31 11.58 0.58 -6.57
C LEU A 31 11.08 0.98 -7.95
N PRO A 32 11.89 1.73 -8.73
CA PRO A 32 11.56 2.08 -10.10
C PRO A 32 11.51 0.85 -11.00
N ILE A 33 10.49 0.79 -11.85
CA ILE A 33 10.32 -0.25 -12.87
C ILE A 33 10.00 0.44 -14.18
N PHE A 34 10.62 -0.01 -15.26
CA PHE A 34 10.41 0.55 -16.61
C PHE A 34 10.58 2.09 -16.67
N GLY A 35 11.50 2.64 -15.88
CA GLY A 35 11.88 4.03 -15.90
C GLY A 35 11.01 4.97 -15.10
N ARG A 36 9.69 4.95 -15.26
CA ARG A 36 8.77 5.91 -14.62
C ARG A 36 7.83 5.30 -13.57
N TYR A 37 7.59 4.01 -13.63
CA TYR A 37 6.71 3.30 -12.70
C TYR A 37 7.48 2.83 -11.46
N ARG A 38 6.74 2.58 -10.40
CA ARG A 38 7.25 1.97 -9.16
C ARG A 38 6.44 0.74 -8.82
N LEU A 39 6.96 -0.15 -8.01
CA LEU A 39 6.25 -1.39 -7.64
C LEU A 39 4.85 -1.12 -7.08
N ILE A 40 4.67 -0.05 -6.30
CA ILE A 40 3.38 0.32 -5.72
C ILE A 40 2.31 0.64 -6.78
N ASP A 41 2.71 1.06 -7.98
CA ASP A 41 1.78 1.43 -9.05
C ASP A 41 0.93 0.25 -9.52
N PHE A 42 1.48 -0.96 -9.48
CA PHE A 42 0.77 -2.17 -9.93
C PHE A 42 -0.43 -2.51 -9.02
N PRO A 43 -0.26 -2.71 -7.70
CA PRO A 43 -1.41 -2.96 -6.84
C PRO A 43 -2.41 -1.80 -6.80
N LEU A 44 -1.97 -0.55 -6.85
CA LEU A 44 -2.87 0.61 -6.91
C LEU A 44 -3.70 0.58 -8.21
N SER A 45 -3.08 0.31 -9.34
CA SER A 45 -3.78 0.20 -10.63
C SER A 45 -4.76 -0.98 -10.63
N ASN A 46 -4.37 -2.12 -10.07
CA ASN A 46 -5.26 -3.27 -9.94
C ASN A 46 -6.49 -2.96 -9.07
N MET A 47 -6.31 -2.26 -7.96
CA MET A 47 -7.42 -1.82 -7.10
C MET A 47 -8.37 -0.88 -7.86
N MET A 48 -7.82 0.08 -8.59
CA MET A 48 -8.60 0.99 -9.41
C MET A 48 -9.38 0.25 -10.51
N ASN A 49 -8.73 -0.65 -11.24
CA ASN A 49 -9.36 -1.44 -12.30
C ASN A 49 -10.47 -2.37 -11.75
N ALA A 50 -10.30 -2.86 -10.53
CA ALA A 50 -11.34 -3.63 -9.82
C ALA A 50 -12.50 -2.76 -9.32
N GLY A 51 -12.44 -1.44 -9.49
CA GLY A 51 -13.47 -0.50 -9.05
C GLY A 51 -13.45 -0.21 -7.54
N ILE A 52 -12.38 -0.55 -6.86
CA ILE A 52 -12.18 -0.24 -5.43
C ILE A 52 -11.82 1.23 -5.29
N LYS A 53 -12.61 1.98 -4.51
CA LYS A 53 -12.49 3.43 -4.36
C LYS A 53 -11.88 3.88 -3.04
N THR A 54 -11.65 2.96 -2.13
CA THR A 54 -11.01 3.21 -0.84
C THR A 54 -9.84 2.25 -0.69
N VAL A 55 -8.65 2.77 -0.60
CA VAL A 55 -7.42 1.97 -0.51
C VAL A 55 -6.55 2.50 0.63
N GLY A 56 -6.19 1.63 1.55
CA GLY A 56 -5.20 1.90 2.58
C GLY A 56 -3.85 1.31 2.19
N VAL A 57 -2.79 2.08 2.32
CA VAL A 57 -1.41 1.65 2.08
C VAL A 57 -0.64 1.70 3.39
N VAL A 58 -0.16 0.56 3.85
CA VAL A 58 0.67 0.48 5.05
C VAL A 58 2.08 0.91 4.71
N MET A 59 2.52 2.00 5.33
CA MET A 59 3.77 2.67 4.99
C MET A 59 4.96 2.06 5.75
N PRO A 60 6.12 1.92 5.10
CA PRO A 60 7.38 1.58 5.77
C PRO A 60 7.94 2.76 6.56
N SER A 61 8.97 2.53 7.37
CA SER A 61 9.65 3.60 8.12
C SER A 61 10.31 4.64 7.21
N ASN A 62 10.85 4.21 6.08
CA ASN A 62 11.50 5.07 5.08
C ASN A 62 10.51 5.50 3.96
N TYR A 63 9.40 6.06 4.35
CA TYR A 63 8.22 6.28 3.51
C TYR A 63 8.29 7.49 2.56
N ARG A 64 9.24 8.40 2.75
CA ARG A 64 9.25 9.69 2.03
C ARG A 64 9.14 9.54 0.51
N SER A 65 9.95 8.66 -0.09
CA SER A 65 9.92 8.44 -1.53
C SER A 65 8.61 7.84 -2.06
N LEU A 66 7.89 7.10 -1.21
CA LEU A 66 6.55 6.61 -1.55
C LEU A 66 5.52 7.72 -1.52
N ILE A 67 5.52 8.56 -0.49
CA ILE A 67 4.60 9.69 -0.39
C ILE A 67 4.80 10.64 -1.56
N ASP A 68 6.04 10.99 -1.87
CA ASP A 68 6.37 11.88 -2.98
C ASP A 68 5.87 11.32 -4.33
N HIS A 69 5.93 10.00 -4.51
CA HIS A 69 5.45 9.35 -5.72
C HIS A 69 3.91 9.24 -5.78
N MET A 70 3.29 8.85 -4.68
CA MET A 70 1.84 8.66 -4.64
C MET A 70 1.05 9.98 -4.54
N GLU A 71 1.65 11.00 -3.93
CA GLU A 71 1.01 12.29 -3.67
C GLU A 71 -0.39 12.13 -3.05
N SER A 72 -1.41 12.73 -3.68
CA SER A 72 -2.80 12.65 -3.23
C SER A 72 -3.57 11.44 -3.75
N GLY A 73 -2.92 10.56 -4.52
CA GLY A 73 -3.59 9.44 -5.21
C GLY A 73 -4.35 9.86 -6.47
N ARG A 74 -4.10 11.05 -7.00
CA ARG A 74 -4.80 11.59 -8.18
C ARG A 74 -4.65 10.70 -9.40
N ASP A 75 -3.48 10.15 -9.65
CA ASP A 75 -3.19 9.30 -10.81
C ASP A 75 -4.03 8.02 -10.85
N TRP A 76 -4.54 7.60 -9.69
CA TRP A 76 -5.44 6.44 -9.55
C TRP A 76 -6.88 6.84 -9.22
N MET A 77 -7.24 8.12 -9.37
CA MET A 77 -8.57 8.66 -9.03
C MET A 77 -8.97 8.38 -7.56
N LEU A 78 -7.99 8.39 -6.66
CA LEU A 78 -8.17 8.15 -5.23
C LEU A 78 -8.11 9.43 -4.39
N ASP A 79 -8.15 10.62 -5.02
CA ASP A 79 -8.17 11.94 -4.39
C ASP A 79 -9.60 12.40 -4.05
N ARG A 80 -10.39 11.54 -3.40
CA ARG A 80 -11.82 11.76 -3.17
C ARG A 80 -12.14 12.23 -1.76
N LYS A 81 -13.21 13.02 -1.63
CA LYS A 81 -13.77 13.42 -0.32
C LYS A 81 -14.36 12.25 0.48
N LYS A 82 -14.91 11.23 -0.21
CA LYS A 82 -15.39 9.98 0.40
C LYS A 82 -14.58 8.82 -0.14
N GLY A 83 -13.94 8.09 0.75
CA GLY A 83 -12.99 7.07 0.36
C GLY A 83 -11.65 7.69 -0.05
N GLY A 84 -10.97 7.10 -1.01
CA GLY A 84 -9.70 7.57 -1.53
C GLY A 84 -8.50 6.82 -0.97
N LEU A 85 -7.34 7.44 -1.06
CA LEU A 85 -6.06 6.87 -0.62
C LEU A 85 -5.80 7.26 0.83
N PHE A 86 -5.57 6.24 1.67
CA PHE A 86 -5.17 6.42 3.06
C PHE A 86 -3.76 5.89 3.28
N LEU A 87 -2.90 6.73 3.83
CA LEU A 87 -1.55 6.34 4.23
C LEU A 87 -1.61 5.90 5.69
N LEU A 88 -1.33 4.63 5.93
CA LEU A 88 -1.47 4.00 7.24
C LEU A 88 -0.11 3.80 7.89
N PRO A 89 0.02 4.02 9.20
CA PRO A 89 1.25 3.71 9.88
C PRO A 89 1.51 2.21 9.87
N GLY A 90 2.69 1.82 9.44
CA GLY A 90 3.20 0.46 9.56
C GLY A 90 4.04 0.29 10.80
N ASN A 91 4.11 -0.93 11.30
CA ASN A 91 4.98 -1.24 12.42
C ASN A 91 6.42 -1.37 11.92
N ALA A 92 7.22 -0.35 12.15
CA ALA A 92 8.62 -0.30 11.72
C ALA A 92 9.52 -1.30 12.49
N PHE A 93 9.03 -1.78 13.63
CA PHE A 93 9.84 -2.57 14.55
C PHE A 93 9.69 -4.07 14.33
N GLY A 94 10.66 -4.68 13.69
CA GLY A 94 10.88 -6.12 13.70
C GLY A 94 10.38 -6.92 12.51
N ALA A 95 9.50 -6.39 11.67
CA ALA A 95 9.00 -7.10 10.50
C ALA A 95 10.07 -7.30 9.42
N SER A 96 10.93 -6.34 9.25
CA SER A 96 11.94 -6.31 8.19
C SER A 96 13.02 -7.38 8.34
N LYS A 97 13.36 -7.77 9.58
CA LYS A 97 14.44 -8.72 9.85
C LYS A 97 14.13 -10.16 9.42
N ARG A 98 12.86 -10.51 9.25
CA ARG A 98 12.43 -11.90 8.92
C ARG A 98 11.77 -12.04 7.56
N GLY A 99 11.73 -10.99 6.74
CA GLY A 99 11.12 -11.05 5.42
C GLY A 99 9.60 -11.31 5.44
N MET A 100 8.93 -10.99 6.54
CA MET A 100 7.48 -11.11 6.61
C MET A 100 6.80 -10.06 5.73
N ARG A 101 5.84 -10.50 4.95
CA ARG A 101 5.14 -9.66 3.97
C ARG A 101 3.99 -8.86 4.56
N PHE A 102 3.50 -9.26 5.73
CA PHE A 102 2.54 -8.49 6.49
C PHE A 102 2.53 -8.95 7.94
N LEU A 103 1.99 -8.10 8.83
CA LEU A 103 1.81 -8.39 10.23
C LEU A 103 0.34 -8.18 10.61
N LEU A 104 -0.24 -9.14 11.33
CA LEU A 104 -1.56 -8.98 11.93
C LEU A 104 -1.63 -7.76 12.85
N ARG A 105 -0.52 -7.42 13.50
CA ARG A 105 -0.40 -6.23 14.32
C ARG A 105 -0.70 -4.95 13.56
N ASP A 106 -0.27 -4.83 12.30
CA ASP A 106 -0.56 -3.68 11.45
C ASP A 106 -2.04 -3.59 11.12
N ILE A 107 -2.70 -4.71 10.88
CA ILE A 107 -4.15 -4.76 10.66
C ILE A 107 -4.90 -4.30 11.90
N ILE A 108 -4.52 -4.79 13.08
CA ILE A 108 -5.14 -4.41 14.35
C ILE A 108 -4.91 -2.93 14.63
N ALA A 109 -3.71 -2.42 14.40
CA ALA A 109 -3.39 -1.00 14.59
C ALA A 109 -4.21 -0.09 13.67
N ASN A 110 -4.54 -0.55 12.48
CA ASN A 110 -5.31 0.19 11.48
C ASN A 110 -6.79 -0.21 11.40
N LYS A 111 -7.32 -0.89 12.42
CA LYS A 111 -8.72 -1.36 12.46
C LYS A 111 -9.74 -0.24 12.22
N THR A 112 -9.43 0.99 12.59
CA THR A 112 -10.30 2.15 12.42
C THR A 112 -10.64 2.39 10.94
N LEU A 113 -9.72 2.14 10.04
CA LEU A 113 -9.97 2.23 8.60
C LEU A 113 -11.12 1.29 8.18
N PHE A 114 -11.05 0.03 8.62
CA PHE A 114 -12.06 -0.97 8.30
C PHE A 114 -13.41 -0.65 8.93
N GLN A 115 -13.42 -0.21 10.19
CA GLN A 115 -14.63 0.16 10.89
C GLN A 115 -15.33 1.37 10.26
N ARG A 116 -14.58 2.37 9.83
CA ARG A 116 -15.12 3.59 9.20
C ARG A 116 -15.53 3.39 7.75
N SER A 117 -14.95 2.42 7.06
CA SER A 117 -15.23 2.18 5.65
C SER A 117 -16.63 1.62 5.41
N ASP A 118 -17.21 0.97 6.41
CA ASP A 118 -18.51 0.27 6.32
C ASP A 118 -18.58 -0.68 5.11
N LYS A 119 -17.48 -1.35 4.83
CA LYS A 119 -17.35 -2.29 3.72
C LYS A 119 -17.20 -3.71 4.24
N PRO A 120 -18.01 -4.67 3.72
CA PRO A 120 -17.96 -6.05 4.20
C PRO A 120 -16.72 -6.84 3.76
N TYR A 121 -16.03 -6.39 2.73
CA TYR A 121 -14.88 -7.13 2.18
C TYR A 121 -13.61 -6.31 2.19
N VAL A 122 -12.50 -6.99 2.43
CA VAL A 122 -11.14 -6.42 2.34
C VAL A 122 -10.35 -7.20 1.31
N VAL A 123 -9.80 -6.49 0.32
CA VAL A 123 -8.86 -7.05 -0.65
C VAL A 123 -7.46 -6.67 -0.22
N MET A 124 -6.69 -7.65 0.19
CA MET A 124 -5.32 -7.44 0.67
C MET A 124 -4.31 -7.92 -0.35
N CYS A 125 -3.31 -7.10 -0.62
CA CYS A 125 -2.18 -7.49 -1.46
C CYS A 125 -0.87 -6.84 -0.99
N GLY A 126 0.24 -7.43 -1.42
CA GLY A 126 1.57 -6.85 -1.29
C GLY A 126 1.95 -6.04 -2.53
N CYS A 127 3.11 -5.43 -2.51
CA CYS A 127 3.67 -4.73 -3.66
C CYS A 127 4.39 -5.72 -4.58
N ASN A 128 3.63 -6.43 -5.37
CA ASN A 128 4.13 -7.38 -6.36
C ASN A 128 3.56 -7.04 -7.73
N ILE A 129 4.26 -7.48 -8.76
CA ILE A 129 3.71 -7.49 -10.12
C ILE A 129 2.80 -8.73 -10.23
N ILE A 130 1.53 -8.46 -10.40
CA ILE A 130 0.52 -9.50 -10.55
C ILE A 130 -0.16 -9.28 -11.90
#